data_947319fc8e40411846f2dc391e8967f0
#
_entry.id   947319fc8e40411846f2dc391e8967f0
#
_cell.length_a   1.000
_cell.length_b   1.000
_cell.length_c   1.000
_cell.angle_alpha   90.00
_cell.angle_beta   90.00
_cell.angle_gamma   90.00
#
_symmetry.space_group_name_H-M   'P 1'
#
loop_
_entity.id
_entity.type
_entity.pdbx_description
1 polymer ?
#
loop_
_entity_poly.entity_id
_entity_poly.type
_entity_poly.pdbx_seq_one_letter_code
_entity_poly.pdbx_strand_id
1 'polypeptide(L)'
;MEDIIELIKTGNNDKLEQELRDNPLLADSKTEQGISLLQFAAYCRNNFAVDILKKQKQKLDIFEAVSIGDSTTTNQLLDKNPELLNSFSSDGFTALGLASFFGHLSLVKLLLDKGANPNIASNNKLKVAPIHSACAVSHFDITELLIKHGADLNAIQMQGVTPLHLAAHNGQTKLAKLLIENGADINPKMDNGQTPLSMANEKNFAETAELIKRHGGQ
;
A
#
# COMPACT_ATOMS: atom_id res chain seq x y z
N MET A 1 5.10 -27.19 17.47
CA MET A 1 4.67 -26.80 16.13
C MET A 1 5.16 -25.37 15.92
N GLU A 2 6.01 -25.14 14.96
CA GLU A 2 6.43 -23.76 14.63
C GLU A 2 5.25 -23.04 14.00
N ASP A 3 5.01 -21.80 14.40
CA ASP A 3 3.85 -21.04 13.90
C ASP A 3 4.00 -20.81 12.38
N ILE A 4 2.98 -21.15 11.59
CA ILE A 4 2.95 -20.96 10.13
C ILE A 4 3.25 -19.50 9.73
N ILE A 5 2.88 -18.55 10.58
CA ILE A 5 3.15 -17.12 10.41
C ILE A 5 4.68 -16.89 10.45
N GLU A 6 5.37 -17.53 11.39
CA GLU A 6 6.83 -17.40 11.51
C GLU A 6 7.57 -18.05 10.34
N LEU A 7 7.05 -19.17 9.81
CA LEU A 7 7.61 -19.80 8.60
C LEU A 7 7.51 -18.86 7.39
N ILE A 8 6.38 -18.15 7.24
CA ILE A 8 6.20 -17.16 6.15
C ILE A 8 7.17 -15.99 6.32
N LYS A 9 7.30 -15.43 7.54
CA LYS A 9 8.18 -14.31 7.84
C LYS A 9 9.67 -14.62 7.60
N THR A 10 10.11 -15.78 8.07
CA THR A 10 11.52 -16.18 8.00
C THR A 10 11.91 -16.75 6.65
N GLY A 11 10.91 -17.02 5.78
CA GLY A 11 11.15 -17.66 4.50
C GLY A 11 11.53 -19.13 4.61
N ASN A 12 11.12 -19.82 5.69
CA ASN A 12 11.32 -21.27 5.83
C ASN A 12 10.31 -22.02 4.94
N ASN A 13 10.55 -21.93 3.64
CA ASN A 13 9.61 -22.34 2.62
C ASN A 13 9.43 -23.87 2.56
N ASP A 14 10.47 -24.65 2.80
CA ASP A 14 10.40 -26.12 2.79
C ASP A 14 9.47 -26.62 3.89
N LYS A 15 9.59 -26.05 5.07
CA LYS A 15 8.74 -26.41 6.21
C LYS A 15 7.32 -25.91 6.03
N LEU A 16 7.14 -24.69 5.48
CA LEU A 16 5.82 -24.15 5.12
C LEU A 16 5.11 -25.09 4.13
N GLU A 17 5.81 -25.55 3.10
CA GLU A 17 5.23 -26.47 2.11
C GLU A 17 4.86 -27.81 2.76
N GLN A 18 5.69 -28.33 3.67
CA GLN A 18 5.37 -29.55 4.40
C GLN A 18 4.11 -29.41 5.27
N GLU A 19 4.01 -28.34 6.07
CA GLU A 19 2.85 -28.07 6.92
C GLU A 19 1.55 -27.94 6.09
N LEU A 20 1.61 -27.26 4.93
CA LEU A 20 0.48 -27.11 4.01
C LEU A 20 0.11 -28.41 3.28
N ARG A 21 1.06 -29.33 3.05
CA ARG A 21 0.75 -30.69 2.53
C ARG A 21 0.06 -31.55 3.58
N ASP A 22 0.54 -31.49 4.83
CA ASP A 22 0.01 -32.29 5.92
C ASP A 22 -1.38 -31.78 6.37
N ASN A 23 -1.60 -30.47 6.26
CA ASN A 23 -2.89 -29.83 6.56
C ASN A 23 -3.22 -28.69 5.58
N PRO A 24 -3.83 -29.01 4.40
CA PRO A 24 -4.19 -28.01 3.39
C PRO A 24 -5.12 -26.90 3.89
N LEU A 25 -5.94 -27.17 4.90
CA LEU A 25 -6.89 -26.19 5.47
C LEU A 25 -6.16 -24.99 6.12
N LEU A 26 -4.88 -25.14 6.46
CA LEU A 26 -4.07 -24.04 6.97
C LEU A 26 -3.97 -22.87 5.98
N ALA A 27 -4.10 -23.12 4.68
CA ALA A 27 -4.07 -22.05 3.66
C ALA A 27 -5.19 -21.00 3.84
N ASP A 28 -6.31 -21.37 4.49
CA ASP A 28 -7.42 -20.48 4.79
C ASP A 28 -7.32 -19.81 6.18
N SER A 29 -6.25 -20.09 6.91
CA SER A 29 -6.01 -19.49 8.22
C SER A 29 -5.71 -17.98 8.10
N LYS A 30 -5.88 -17.30 9.23
CA LYS A 30 -5.67 -15.85 9.34
C LYS A 30 -4.75 -15.55 10.53
N THR A 31 -4.09 -14.42 10.47
CA THR A 31 -3.36 -13.86 11.61
C THR A 31 -4.31 -13.45 12.73
N GLU A 32 -3.79 -13.14 13.90
CA GLU A 32 -4.58 -12.60 15.03
C GLU A 32 -5.36 -11.32 14.66
N GLN A 33 -4.85 -10.54 13.69
CA GLN A 33 -5.50 -9.35 13.16
C GLN A 33 -6.53 -9.65 12.05
N GLY A 34 -6.78 -10.93 11.75
CA GLY A 34 -7.73 -11.35 10.73
C GLY A 34 -7.21 -11.27 9.28
N ILE A 35 -5.93 -10.97 9.07
CA ILE A 35 -5.29 -10.93 7.74
C ILE A 35 -5.11 -12.38 7.25
N SER A 36 -5.51 -12.70 6.03
CA SER A 36 -5.29 -14.03 5.47
C SER A 36 -3.80 -14.33 5.32
N LEU A 37 -3.40 -15.61 5.41
CA LEU A 37 -1.99 -15.99 5.23
C LEU A 37 -1.46 -15.60 3.85
N LEU A 38 -2.30 -15.62 2.82
CA LEU A 38 -1.92 -15.20 1.47
C LEU A 38 -1.59 -13.70 1.41
N GLN A 39 -2.45 -12.85 1.97
CA GLN A 39 -2.18 -11.42 2.07
C GLN A 39 -0.96 -11.14 2.96
N PHE A 40 -0.83 -11.87 4.06
CA PHE A 40 0.33 -11.77 4.95
C PHE A 40 1.64 -12.14 4.25
N ALA A 41 1.65 -13.21 3.43
CA ALA A 41 2.80 -13.59 2.62
C ALA A 41 3.20 -12.50 1.61
N ALA A 42 2.20 -11.82 1.02
CA ALA A 42 2.45 -10.68 0.14
C ALA A 42 3.11 -9.51 0.92
N TYR A 43 2.65 -9.18 2.13
CA TYR A 43 3.30 -8.18 3.00
C TYR A 43 4.75 -8.55 3.34
N CYS A 44 5.01 -9.84 3.59
CA CYS A 44 6.37 -10.34 3.84
C CYS A 44 7.23 -10.42 2.58
N ARG A 45 6.68 -10.14 1.39
CA ARG A 45 7.33 -10.30 0.08
C ARG A 45 7.85 -11.72 -0.14
N ASN A 46 7.22 -12.72 0.49
CA ASN A 46 7.55 -14.12 0.31
C ASN A 46 6.76 -14.69 -0.88
N ASN A 47 7.31 -14.52 -2.08
CA ASN A 47 6.66 -14.97 -3.32
C ASN A 47 6.43 -16.48 -3.35
N PHE A 48 7.33 -17.28 -2.77
CA PHE A 48 7.12 -18.72 -2.67
C PHE A 48 5.89 -19.06 -1.82
N ALA A 49 5.77 -18.42 -0.66
CA ALA A 49 4.57 -18.59 0.19
C ALA A 49 3.29 -18.13 -0.52
N VAL A 50 3.35 -17.02 -1.26
CA VAL A 50 2.23 -16.56 -2.09
C VAL A 50 1.81 -17.64 -3.10
N ASP A 51 2.76 -18.19 -3.85
CA ASP A 51 2.47 -19.19 -4.88
C ASP A 51 1.87 -20.48 -4.31
N ILE A 52 2.43 -20.98 -3.21
CA ILE A 52 1.95 -22.23 -2.60
C ILE A 52 0.58 -22.04 -1.94
N LEU A 53 0.37 -20.94 -1.22
CA LEU A 53 -0.92 -20.62 -0.60
C LEU A 53 -2.00 -20.40 -1.66
N LYS A 54 -1.70 -19.65 -2.74
CA LYS A 54 -2.62 -19.46 -3.86
C LYS A 54 -3.07 -20.79 -4.48
N LYS A 55 -2.15 -21.76 -4.66
CA LYS A 55 -2.47 -23.08 -5.23
C LYS A 55 -3.40 -23.90 -4.34
N GLN A 56 -3.33 -23.74 -3.03
CA GLN A 56 -4.16 -24.47 -2.07
C GLN A 56 -5.57 -23.87 -1.92
N LYS A 57 -5.73 -22.57 -2.22
CA LYS A 57 -7.03 -21.90 -2.06
C LYS A 57 -7.97 -22.18 -3.21
N GLN A 58 -9.23 -22.51 -2.89
CA GLN A 58 -10.28 -22.71 -3.88
C GLN A 58 -10.83 -21.37 -4.41
N LYS A 59 -10.84 -20.34 -3.57
CA LYS A 59 -11.35 -19.02 -3.91
C LYS A 59 -10.51 -17.96 -3.21
N LEU A 60 -10.28 -16.85 -3.89
CA LEU A 60 -9.69 -15.66 -3.30
C LEU A 60 -10.78 -14.65 -2.95
N ASP A 61 -10.62 -13.94 -1.86
CA ASP A 61 -11.36 -12.70 -1.65
C ASP A 61 -10.70 -11.54 -2.43
N ILE A 62 -11.36 -10.37 -2.44
CA ILE A 62 -10.87 -9.23 -3.22
C ILE A 62 -9.53 -8.72 -2.71
N PHE A 63 -9.31 -8.72 -1.40
CA PHE A 63 -8.09 -8.19 -0.81
C PHE A 63 -6.91 -9.12 -1.04
N GLU A 64 -7.13 -10.43 -1.02
CA GLU A 64 -6.15 -11.42 -1.44
C GLU A 64 -5.77 -11.26 -2.91
N ALA A 65 -6.78 -11.20 -3.80
CA ALA A 65 -6.55 -11.04 -5.23
C ALA A 65 -5.77 -9.74 -5.54
N VAL A 66 -6.15 -8.64 -4.89
CA VAL A 66 -5.45 -7.35 -5.03
C VAL A 66 -4.03 -7.41 -4.48
N SER A 67 -3.80 -8.02 -3.32
CA SER A 67 -2.48 -8.08 -2.70
C SER A 67 -1.45 -8.85 -3.55
N ILE A 68 -1.91 -9.83 -4.31
CA ILE A 68 -1.04 -10.63 -5.21
C ILE A 68 -1.07 -10.17 -6.68
N GLY A 69 -1.77 -9.09 -7.00
CA GLY A 69 -1.82 -8.54 -8.36
C GLY A 69 -2.73 -9.29 -9.34
N ASP A 70 -3.69 -10.10 -8.86
CA ASP A 70 -4.61 -10.87 -9.71
C ASP A 70 -5.75 -10.00 -10.25
N SER A 71 -5.49 -9.30 -11.35
CA SER A 71 -6.45 -8.39 -11.98
C SER A 71 -7.69 -9.13 -12.51
N THR A 72 -7.53 -10.36 -12.98
CA THR A 72 -8.64 -11.16 -13.51
C THR A 72 -9.64 -11.50 -12.42
N THR A 73 -9.17 -12.06 -11.31
CA THR A 73 -10.02 -12.39 -10.17
C THR A 73 -10.63 -11.12 -9.56
N THR A 74 -9.84 -10.05 -9.40
CA THR A 74 -10.34 -8.77 -8.89
C THR A 74 -11.49 -8.23 -9.75
N ASN A 75 -11.33 -8.22 -11.08
CA ASN A 75 -12.38 -7.74 -11.97
C ASN A 75 -13.67 -8.60 -11.85
N GLN A 76 -13.55 -9.92 -11.86
CA GLN A 76 -14.68 -10.84 -11.71
C GLN A 76 -15.43 -10.66 -10.38
N LEU A 77 -14.70 -10.41 -9.29
CA LEU A 77 -15.30 -10.18 -7.97
C LEU A 77 -16.06 -8.85 -7.93
N LEU A 78 -15.51 -7.79 -8.53
CA LEU A 78 -16.15 -6.48 -8.61
C LEU A 78 -17.37 -6.47 -9.55
N ASP A 79 -17.35 -7.24 -10.65
CA ASP A 79 -18.49 -7.37 -11.54
C ASP A 79 -19.68 -8.08 -10.85
N LYS A 80 -19.40 -9.00 -9.93
CA LYS A 80 -20.42 -9.71 -9.14
C LYS A 80 -20.89 -8.91 -7.93
N ASN A 81 -19.99 -8.19 -7.27
CA ASN A 81 -20.24 -7.47 -6.03
C ASN A 81 -19.59 -6.08 -6.10
N PRO A 82 -20.23 -5.10 -6.76
CA PRO A 82 -19.67 -3.76 -6.94
C PRO A 82 -19.41 -3.01 -5.60
N GLU A 83 -20.12 -3.37 -4.54
CA GLU A 83 -19.94 -2.81 -3.19
C GLU A 83 -18.54 -3.08 -2.60
N LEU A 84 -17.82 -4.09 -3.11
CA LEU A 84 -16.45 -4.38 -2.68
C LEU A 84 -15.45 -3.30 -3.09
N LEU A 85 -15.78 -2.46 -4.08
CA LEU A 85 -14.85 -1.49 -4.67
C LEU A 85 -14.22 -0.55 -3.64
N ASN A 86 -15.03 -0.06 -2.70
CA ASN A 86 -14.59 0.85 -1.64
C ASN A 86 -14.70 0.22 -0.24
N SER A 87 -14.82 -1.10 -0.16
CA SER A 87 -14.86 -1.82 1.12
C SER A 87 -13.47 -1.89 1.76
N PHE A 88 -13.43 -2.31 3.03
CA PHE A 88 -12.20 -2.41 3.80
C PHE A 88 -11.84 -3.86 4.08
N SER A 89 -10.54 -4.16 3.98
CA SER A 89 -9.94 -5.40 4.46
C SER A 89 -9.96 -5.50 6.00
N SER A 90 -9.61 -6.65 6.53
CA SER A 90 -9.54 -6.85 7.98
C SER A 90 -8.54 -5.94 8.69
N ASP A 91 -7.46 -5.55 8.02
CA ASP A 91 -6.47 -4.58 8.50
C ASP A 91 -6.82 -3.11 8.16
N GLY A 92 -8.00 -2.92 7.56
CA GLY A 92 -8.62 -1.61 7.37
C GLY A 92 -8.23 -0.87 6.10
N PHE A 93 -7.59 -1.50 5.14
CA PHE A 93 -7.24 -0.85 3.87
C PHE A 93 -8.30 -1.09 2.78
N THR A 94 -8.45 -0.13 1.87
CA THR A 94 -9.25 -0.34 0.66
C THR A 94 -8.46 -1.15 -0.39
N ALA A 95 -9.17 -1.77 -1.35
CA ALA A 95 -8.53 -2.44 -2.47
C ALA A 95 -7.57 -1.51 -3.23
N LEU A 96 -7.96 -0.24 -3.44
CA LEU A 96 -7.10 0.76 -4.09
C LEU A 96 -5.85 1.09 -3.24
N GLY A 97 -6.00 1.17 -1.91
CA GLY A 97 -4.88 1.38 -0.99
C GLY A 97 -3.87 0.25 -1.03
N LEU A 98 -4.35 -1.01 -1.03
CA LEU A 98 -3.49 -2.21 -1.14
C LEU A 98 -2.80 -2.29 -2.51
N ALA A 99 -3.53 -2.10 -3.62
CA ALA A 99 -2.95 -2.10 -4.97
C ALA A 99 -1.85 -1.03 -5.10
N SER A 100 -2.07 0.14 -4.49
CA SER A 100 -1.10 1.24 -4.47
C SER A 100 0.14 0.91 -3.64
N PHE A 101 -0.02 0.20 -2.52
CA PHE A 101 1.09 -0.26 -1.67
C PHE A 101 1.92 -1.34 -2.34
N PHE A 102 1.27 -2.34 -2.94
CA PHE A 102 1.97 -3.46 -3.58
C PHE A 102 2.54 -3.13 -4.97
N GLY A 103 2.25 -1.95 -5.53
CA GLY A 103 2.79 -1.50 -6.81
C GLY A 103 2.09 -2.08 -8.04
N HIS A 104 0.85 -2.53 -7.90
CA HIS A 104 0.10 -3.16 -8.99
C HIS A 104 -0.59 -2.11 -9.88
N LEU A 105 0.20 -1.41 -10.72
CA LEU A 105 -0.28 -0.32 -11.58
C LEU A 105 -1.52 -0.67 -12.40
N SER A 106 -1.55 -1.86 -13.01
CA SER A 106 -2.71 -2.32 -13.78
C SER A 106 -3.97 -2.46 -12.94
N LEU A 107 -3.85 -2.91 -11.68
CA LEU A 107 -4.96 -2.98 -10.74
C LEU A 107 -5.40 -1.61 -10.26
N VAL A 108 -4.46 -0.71 -9.95
CA VAL A 108 -4.78 0.69 -9.60
C VAL A 108 -5.62 1.32 -10.72
N LYS A 109 -5.19 1.15 -11.99
CA LYS A 109 -5.94 1.64 -13.14
C LYS A 109 -7.33 1.01 -13.22
N LEU A 110 -7.44 -0.31 -13.13
CA LEU A 110 -8.73 -1.02 -13.14
C LEU A 110 -9.69 -0.51 -12.05
N LEU A 111 -9.20 -0.35 -10.83
CA LEU A 111 -10.00 0.10 -9.70
C LEU A 111 -10.48 1.55 -9.89
N LEU A 112 -9.60 2.44 -10.36
CA LEU A 112 -9.96 3.84 -10.65
C LEU A 112 -10.94 3.95 -11.82
N ASP A 113 -10.75 3.18 -12.90
CA ASP A 113 -11.67 3.12 -14.04
C ASP A 113 -13.07 2.61 -13.62
N LYS A 114 -13.15 1.75 -12.60
CA LYS A 114 -14.42 1.30 -12.00
C LYS A 114 -15.01 2.29 -10.99
N GLY A 115 -14.37 3.43 -10.73
CA GLY A 115 -14.85 4.47 -9.84
C GLY A 115 -14.43 4.32 -8.38
N ALA A 116 -13.34 3.61 -8.10
CA ALA A 116 -12.78 3.60 -6.75
C ALA A 116 -12.41 5.03 -6.32
N ASN A 117 -12.81 5.42 -5.12
CA ASN A 117 -12.52 6.75 -4.59
C ASN A 117 -11.06 6.81 -4.08
N PRO A 118 -10.18 7.64 -4.71
CA PRO A 118 -8.76 7.71 -4.34
C PRO A 118 -8.52 8.37 -2.96
N ASN A 119 -9.56 8.92 -2.35
CA ASN A 119 -9.47 9.68 -1.10
C ASN A 119 -9.98 8.91 0.13
N ILE A 120 -10.42 7.67 -0.03
CA ILE A 120 -10.80 6.86 1.13
C ILE A 120 -9.54 6.38 1.85
N ALA A 121 -9.28 7.00 3.00
CA ALA A 121 -8.22 6.56 3.90
C ALA A 121 -8.60 5.24 4.59
N SER A 122 -7.59 4.48 5.02
CA SER A 122 -7.81 3.27 5.82
C SER A 122 -8.64 3.58 7.07
N ASN A 123 -9.51 2.65 7.46
CA ASN A 123 -10.38 2.81 8.63
C ASN A 123 -9.71 2.39 9.95
N ASN A 124 -8.40 2.08 9.91
CA ASN A 124 -7.57 1.85 11.08
C ASN A 124 -6.98 3.17 11.64
N LYS A 125 -6.20 3.08 12.73
CA LYS A 125 -5.59 4.25 13.39
C LYS A 125 -4.61 5.02 12.48
N LEU A 126 -4.07 4.39 11.45
CA LEU A 126 -3.06 4.99 10.58
C LEU A 126 -3.65 6.02 9.62
N LYS A 127 -4.93 5.88 9.22
CA LYS A 127 -5.61 6.80 8.28
C LYS A 127 -4.90 6.98 6.93
N VAL A 128 -4.35 5.89 6.40
CA VAL A 128 -3.52 5.89 5.18
C VAL A 128 -4.42 5.94 3.94
N ALA A 129 -4.39 7.03 3.19
CA ALA A 129 -5.02 7.12 1.87
C ALA A 129 -4.16 6.40 0.80
N PRO A 130 -4.72 5.99 -0.36
CA PRO A 130 -3.98 5.33 -1.43
C PRO A 130 -2.71 6.07 -1.88
N ILE A 131 -2.74 7.40 -1.91
CA ILE A 131 -1.58 8.23 -2.27
C ILE A 131 -0.44 8.10 -1.24
N HIS A 132 -0.74 7.99 0.05
CA HIS A 132 0.29 7.72 1.07
C HIS A 132 0.92 6.35 0.84
N SER A 133 0.11 5.33 0.54
CA SER A 133 0.60 3.97 0.23
C SER A 133 1.58 3.98 -0.93
N ALA A 134 1.25 4.67 -2.04
CA ALA A 134 2.13 4.80 -3.20
C ALA A 134 3.43 5.56 -2.88
N CYS A 135 3.33 6.70 -2.16
CA CYS A 135 4.49 7.52 -1.79
C CYS A 135 5.43 6.81 -0.81
N ALA A 136 4.89 6.05 0.15
CA ALA A 136 5.72 5.33 1.13
C ALA A 136 6.69 4.34 0.51
N VAL A 137 6.33 3.75 -0.65
CA VAL A 137 7.13 2.74 -1.37
C VAL A 137 7.63 3.21 -2.73
N SER A 138 7.60 4.52 -3.00
CA SER A 138 8.18 5.16 -4.19
C SER A 138 7.54 4.76 -5.53
N HIS A 139 6.27 4.42 -5.55
CA HIS A 139 5.56 4.08 -6.80
C HIS A 139 5.15 5.33 -7.57
N PHE A 140 6.08 5.88 -8.35
CA PHE A 140 5.90 7.12 -9.11
C PHE A 140 4.68 7.08 -10.05
N ASP A 141 4.61 6.07 -10.92
CA ASP A 141 3.53 5.96 -11.92
C ASP A 141 2.14 5.82 -11.27
N ILE A 142 2.08 5.12 -10.13
CA ILE A 142 0.83 4.99 -9.36
C ILE A 142 0.46 6.33 -8.73
N THR A 143 1.44 7.06 -8.16
CA THR A 143 1.17 8.38 -7.59
C THR A 143 0.67 9.35 -8.67
N GLU A 144 1.30 9.37 -9.86
CA GLU A 144 0.84 10.17 -10.98
C GLU A 144 -0.58 9.81 -11.41
N LEU A 145 -0.91 8.51 -11.46
CA LEU A 145 -2.24 8.04 -11.82
C LEU A 145 -3.29 8.45 -10.77
N LEU A 146 -2.97 8.32 -9.47
CA LEU A 146 -3.85 8.77 -8.40
C LEU A 146 -4.10 10.28 -8.45
N ILE A 147 -3.08 11.09 -8.72
CA ILE A 147 -3.20 12.55 -8.91
C ILE A 147 -4.16 12.86 -10.06
N LYS A 148 -4.00 12.22 -11.21
CA LYS A 148 -4.88 12.38 -12.38
C LYS A 148 -6.35 12.05 -12.08
N HIS A 149 -6.60 11.18 -11.09
CA HIS A 149 -7.96 10.81 -10.65
C HIS A 149 -8.42 11.58 -9.39
N GLY A 150 -7.77 12.69 -9.05
CA GLY A 150 -8.22 13.60 -8.00
C GLY A 150 -7.85 13.16 -6.58
N ALA A 151 -6.73 12.45 -6.40
CA ALA A 151 -6.22 12.19 -5.07
C ALA A 151 -5.85 13.50 -4.36
N ASP A 152 -6.22 13.62 -3.09
CA ASP A 152 -5.87 14.75 -2.24
C ASP A 152 -4.37 14.70 -1.88
N LEU A 153 -3.61 15.66 -2.42
CA LEU A 153 -2.16 15.76 -2.20
C LEU A 153 -1.81 16.22 -0.78
N ASN A 154 -2.80 16.77 -0.05
CA ASN A 154 -2.66 17.26 1.32
C ASN A 154 -3.36 16.34 2.32
N ALA A 155 -3.80 15.16 1.89
CA ALA A 155 -4.34 14.15 2.78
C ALA A 155 -3.39 13.90 3.97
N ILE A 156 -3.97 13.76 5.16
CA ILE A 156 -3.22 13.58 6.40
C ILE A 156 -3.44 12.18 6.94
N GLN A 157 -2.35 11.44 7.17
CA GLN A 157 -2.35 10.21 7.94
C GLN A 157 -1.90 10.46 9.40
N MET A 158 -1.83 9.40 10.21
CA MET A 158 -1.41 9.47 11.60
C MET A 158 -0.15 10.35 11.77
N GLN A 159 -0.12 11.14 12.84
CA GLN A 159 0.95 12.10 13.20
C GLN A 159 1.08 13.31 12.25
N GLY A 160 0.06 13.63 11.46
CA GLY A 160 0.10 14.80 10.57
C GLY A 160 0.91 14.60 9.29
N VAL A 161 1.23 13.34 8.93
CA VAL A 161 2.07 13.04 7.77
C VAL A 161 1.29 13.21 6.47
N THR A 162 1.83 13.99 5.52
CA THR A 162 1.31 14.16 4.16
C THR A 162 2.15 13.38 3.14
N PRO A 163 1.66 13.18 1.89
CA PRO A 163 2.45 12.57 0.82
C PRO A 163 3.82 13.22 0.60
N LEU A 164 3.92 14.56 0.73
CA LEU A 164 5.18 15.27 0.56
C LEU A 164 6.17 14.99 1.71
N HIS A 165 5.69 14.77 2.93
CA HIS A 165 6.53 14.30 4.03
C HIS A 165 7.17 12.94 3.72
N LEU A 166 6.39 11.98 3.17
CA LEU A 166 6.90 10.66 2.79
C LEU A 166 7.96 10.75 1.70
N ALA A 167 7.69 11.56 0.66
CA ALA A 167 8.65 11.76 -0.42
C ALA A 167 9.95 12.39 0.09
N ALA A 168 9.86 13.38 0.99
CA ALA A 168 11.01 14.04 1.61
C ALA A 168 11.80 13.11 2.54
N HIS A 169 11.08 12.34 3.39
CA HIS A 169 11.68 11.37 4.31
C HIS A 169 12.49 10.28 3.59
N ASN A 170 12.05 9.89 2.40
CA ASN A 170 12.66 8.82 1.61
C ASN A 170 13.65 9.35 0.53
N GLY A 171 13.89 10.66 0.45
CA GLY A 171 14.78 11.26 -0.56
C GLY A 171 14.29 11.11 -2.00
N GLN A 172 12.98 11.00 -2.19
CA GLN A 172 12.34 10.75 -3.48
C GLN A 172 12.17 12.06 -4.27
N THR A 173 13.27 12.65 -4.75
CA THR A 173 13.26 13.97 -5.40
C THR A 173 12.24 14.08 -6.53
N LYS A 174 12.17 13.06 -7.43
CA LYS A 174 11.21 13.07 -8.54
C LYS A 174 9.75 13.06 -8.05
N LEU A 175 9.47 12.29 -7.00
CA LEU A 175 8.14 12.20 -6.43
C LEU A 175 7.75 13.49 -5.70
N ALA A 176 8.69 14.07 -4.92
CA ALA A 176 8.49 15.37 -4.28
C ALA A 176 8.20 16.46 -5.35
N LYS A 177 8.95 16.47 -6.45
CA LYS A 177 8.70 17.37 -7.58
C LYS A 177 7.30 17.19 -8.15
N LEU A 178 6.89 15.95 -8.45
CA LEU A 178 5.54 15.64 -8.95
C LEU A 178 4.45 16.19 -8.03
N LEU A 179 4.56 15.96 -6.73
CA LEU A 179 3.58 16.43 -5.73
C LEU A 179 3.51 17.96 -5.70
N ILE A 180 4.66 18.65 -5.64
CA ILE A 180 4.75 20.12 -5.58
C ILE A 180 4.18 20.75 -6.86
N GLU A 181 4.55 20.27 -8.05
CA GLU A 181 4.07 20.78 -9.32
C GLU A 181 2.56 20.59 -9.53
N ASN A 182 1.94 19.64 -8.81
CA ASN A 182 0.50 19.42 -8.83
C ASN A 182 -0.24 20.09 -7.65
N GLY A 183 0.43 20.93 -6.85
CA GLY A 183 -0.21 21.78 -5.85
C GLY A 183 -0.23 21.20 -4.41
N ALA A 184 0.64 20.26 -4.09
CA ALA A 184 0.84 19.88 -2.68
C ALA A 184 1.31 21.10 -1.87
N ASP A 185 0.76 21.25 -0.65
CA ASP A 185 1.28 22.22 0.34
C ASP A 185 2.75 21.90 0.60
N ILE A 186 3.61 22.92 0.50
CA ILE A 186 5.05 22.74 0.62
C ILE A 186 5.53 22.81 2.06
N ASN A 187 4.75 23.40 2.95
CA ASN A 187 5.10 23.65 4.35
C ASN A 187 4.12 22.99 5.35
N PRO A 188 3.54 21.82 5.07
CA PRO A 188 2.70 21.17 6.06
C PRO A 188 3.56 20.83 7.28
N LYS A 189 2.94 20.80 8.46
CA LYS A 189 3.60 20.43 9.70
C LYS A 189 3.00 19.15 10.26
N MET A 190 3.86 18.21 10.58
CA MET A 190 3.51 17.07 11.42
C MET A 190 3.18 17.52 12.85
N ASP A 191 2.59 16.63 13.65
CA ASP A 191 2.23 16.88 15.06
C ASP A 191 3.45 17.28 15.92
N ASN A 192 4.65 16.83 15.55
CA ASN A 192 5.91 17.18 16.18
C ASN A 192 6.58 18.46 15.61
N GLY A 193 5.88 19.14 14.69
CA GLY A 193 6.36 20.36 14.03
C GLY A 193 7.29 20.17 12.85
N GLN A 194 7.67 18.94 12.51
CA GLN A 194 8.52 18.67 11.33
C GLN A 194 7.82 19.07 10.04
N THR A 195 8.60 19.66 9.12
CA THR A 195 8.19 19.97 7.74
C THR A 195 8.88 19.01 6.75
N PRO A 196 8.40 18.89 5.50
CA PRO A 196 9.10 18.10 4.49
C PRO A 196 10.56 18.52 4.30
N LEU A 197 10.86 19.83 4.33
CA LEU A 197 12.24 20.33 4.25
C LEU A 197 13.09 19.88 5.44
N SER A 198 12.56 20.00 6.65
CA SER A 198 13.30 19.57 7.86
C SER A 198 13.60 18.08 7.85
N MET A 199 12.65 17.24 7.36
CA MET A 199 12.86 15.80 7.22
C MET A 199 13.93 15.45 6.17
N ALA A 200 13.91 16.10 4.99
CA ALA A 200 14.93 15.90 3.97
C ALA A 200 16.33 16.28 4.47
N ASN A 201 16.44 17.38 5.22
CA ASN A 201 17.71 17.81 5.83
C ASN A 201 18.20 16.83 6.91
N GLU A 202 17.34 16.40 7.81
CA GLU A 202 17.67 15.43 8.87
C GLU A 202 18.19 14.10 8.30
N LYS A 203 17.62 13.66 7.19
CA LYS A 203 18.03 12.44 6.48
C LYS A 203 19.20 12.64 5.50
N ASN A 204 19.71 13.88 5.37
CA ASN A 204 20.79 14.24 4.45
C ASN A 204 20.44 14.03 2.96
N PHE A 205 19.18 14.17 2.57
CA PHE A 205 18.75 14.14 1.18
C PHE A 205 18.87 15.52 0.52
N ALA A 206 20.10 15.94 0.25
CA ALA A 206 20.43 17.30 -0.21
C ALA A 206 19.67 17.74 -1.46
N GLU A 207 19.53 16.86 -2.46
CA GLU A 207 18.80 17.15 -3.70
C GLU A 207 17.32 17.41 -3.46
N THR A 208 16.69 16.59 -2.61
CA THR A 208 15.27 16.75 -2.23
C THR A 208 15.06 18.01 -1.40
N ALA A 209 15.95 18.27 -0.44
CA ALA A 209 15.91 19.48 0.37
C ALA A 209 16.04 20.74 -0.49
N GLU A 210 16.99 20.78 -1.42
CA GLU A 210 17.19 21.90 -2.35
C GLU A 210 15.99 22.11 -3.26
N LEU A 211 15.38 21.03 -3.78
CA LEU A 211 14.14 21.12 -4.55
C LEU A 211 13.03 21.78 -3.74
N ILE A 212 12.75 21.27 -2.53
CA ILE A 212 11.70 21.80 -1.64
C ILE A 212 11.97 23.28 -1.31
N LYS A 213 13.22 23.63 -0.97
CA LYS A 213 13.62 25.00 -0.65
C LYS A 213 13.40 25.96 -1.83
N ARG A 214 13.75 25.57 -3.06
CA ARG A 214 13.51 26.37 -4.29
C ARG A 214 12.05 26.69 -4.53
N HIS A 215 11.13 25.84 -4.05
CA HIS A 215 9.69 26.03 -4.18
C HIS A 215 9.07 26.72 -2.95
N GLY A 216 9.87 27.27 -2.02
CA GLY A 216 9.41 28.02 -0.87
C GLY A 216 9.28 27.21 0.42
N GLY A 217 9.88 26.03 0.50
CA GLY A 217 9.96 25.22 1.72
C GLY A 217 10.77 25.92 2.83
N GLN A 218 10.28 25.80 4.08
CA GLN A 218 10.82 26.41 5.30
C GLN A 218 11.12 25.36 6.36
#